data_6121bb68d4d08609c62a47a8e3bc1f7b
#
_entry.id   6121bb68d4d08609c62a47a8e3bc1f7b
#
_cell.length_a   1.000
_cell.length_b   1.000
_cell.length_c   1.000
_cell.angle_alpha   90.00
_cell.angle_beta   90.00
_cell.angle_gamma   90.00
#
_symmetry.space_group_name_H-M   'P 1'
#
loop_
_entity.id
_entity.type
_entity.pdbx_description
1 polymer ?
#
loop_
_entity_poly.entity_id
_entity_poly.type
_entity_poly.pdbx_seq_one_letter_code
_entity_poly.pdbx_strand_id
1 'polypeptide(L)'
;MAYHSIVCVKQVPDTANITAEAMKDDGTVNRAALPAIFNPEDLNALETALEIREKFGGQVTVLTMGPPKAADVLRDCLYRGADRAILLTDRRAAASDTLATSYILSQAIKTIGSVHGKYDFVFCGRQAMGGDSAQVGPEGAEKLELPQITYLEEVVRLTGDTVVIRRNVGHGWEIVEARLPVLVTVMGTANEPRPPAAKKVMLYKRARVDGELAAEVKLALPNATDAERTAEAARRAADLRSRGLMIEQWDL
;
A
#
# COMPACT_ATOMS: atom_id res chain seq x y z
N MET A 1 -16.05 -1.93 18.89
CA MET A 1 -15.41 -3.06 18.20
C MET A 1 -14.12 -2.54 17.61
N ALA A 2 -13.09 -3.36 17.53
CA ALA A 2 -11.83 -3.01 16.86
C ALA A 2 -11.90 -3.52 15.42
N TYR A 3 -11.48 -2.70 14.44
CA TYR A 3 -11.55 -3.03 13.01
C TYR A 3 -10.17 -3.23 12.40
N HIS A 4 -10.03 -4.23 11.54
CA HIS A 4 -8.82 -4.46 10.76
C HIS A 4 -9.01 -3.93 9.34
N SER A 5 -8.23 -2.91 8.97
CA SER A 5 -8.21 -2.34 7.65
C SER A 5 -6.97 -2.78 6.88
N ILE A 6 -7.15 -3.26 5.65
CA ILE A 6 -6.06 -3.48 4.68
C ILE A 6 -6.09 -2.31 3.70
N VAL A 7 -4.97 -1.65 3.48
CA VAL A 7 -4.85 -0.52 2.55
C VAL A 7 -3.88 -0.88 1.44
N CYS A 8 -4.37 -0.93 0.20
CA CYS A 8 -3.52 -1.08 -0.98
C CYS A 8 -2.93 0.29 -1.33
N VAL A 9 -1.60 0.36 -1.42
CA VAL A 9 -0.87 1.61 -1.72
C VAL A 9 0.08 1.41 -2.87
N LYS A 10 0.36 2.48 -3.62
CA LYS A 10 1.24 2.43 -4.77
C LYS A 10 2.24 3.57 -4.77
N GLN A 11 3.49 3.24 -5.09
CA GLN A 11 4.49 4.22 -5.48
C GLN A 11 4.31 4.56 -6.97
N VAL A 12 4.19 5.84 -7.29
CA VAL A 12 3.96 6.32 -8.65
C VAL A 12 5.02 7.35 -9.04
N PRO A 13 5.30 7.55 -10.35
CA PRO A 13 6.16 8.64 -10.79
C PRO A 13 5.51 10.01 -10.49
N ASP A 14 6.31 10.97 -10.06
CA ASP A 14 5.86 12.35 -9.90
C ASP A 14 5.76 13.01 -11.28
N THR A 15 4.57 13.05 -11.84
CA THR A 15 4.29 13.69 -13.13
C THR A 15 4.06 15.20 -13.04
N ALA A 16 4.00 15.77 -11.83
CA ALA A 16 3.91 17.21 -11.64
C ALA A 16 5.28 17.90 -11.73
N ASN A 17 6.38 17.18 -11.45
CA ASN A 17 7.75 17.68 -11.46
C ASN A 17 8.56 17.01 -12.55
N ILE A 18 8.18 17.22 -13.82
CA ILE A 18 8.92 16.70 -14.98
C ILE A 18 10.18 17.54 -15.18
N THR A 19 11.36 16.92 -15.03
CA THR A 19 12.65 17.52 -15.30
C THR A 19 13.05 17.30 -16.78
N ALA A 20 14.00 18.09 -17.27
CA ALA A 20 14.52 17.92 -18.64
C ALA A 20 15.10 16.53 -18.90
N GLU A 21 15.71 15.91 -17.86
CA GLU A 21 16.25 14.55 -17.94
C GLU A 21 15.16 13.47 -18.02
N ALA A 22 13.93 13.81 -17.65
CA ALA A 22 12.79 12.92 -17.77
C ALA A 22 12.18 12.89 -19.19
N MET A 23 12.63 13.77 -20.09
CA MET A 23 12.24 13.75 -21.50
C MET A 23 13.25 12.96 -22.30
N LYS A 24 12.76 12.01 -23.09
CA LYS A 24 13.60 11.30 -24.07
C LYS A 24 13.73 12.12 -25.36
N ASP A 25 14.72 11.80 -26.18
CA ASP A 25 14.96 12.46 -27.48
C ASP A 25 13.75 12.32 -28.43
N ASP A 26 12.94 11.28 -28.27
CA ASP A 26 11.71 11.05 -29.05
C ASP A 26 10.49 11.83 -28.54
N GLY A 27 10.66 12.67 -27.51
CA GLY A 27 9.59 13.46 -26.90
C GLY A 27 8.73 12.68 -25.90
N THR A 28 9.03 11.42 -25.63
CA THR A 28 8.30 10.63 -24.60
C THR A 28 8.92 10.80 -23.22
N VAL A 29 8.10 10.60 -22.17
CA VAL A 29 8.55 10.71 -20.78
C VAL A 29 9.25 9.43 -20.33
N ASN A 30 10.49 9.57 -19.85
CA ASN A 30 11.19 8.51 -19.12
C ASN A 30 10.70 8.46 -17.68
N ARG A 31 9.66 7.68 -17.42
CA ARG A 31 9.06 7.54 -16.08
C ARG A 31 10.06 7.05 -15.02
N ALA A 32 11.11 6.33 -15.41
CA ALA A 32 12.13 5.85 -14.48
C ALA A 32 13.07 6.96 -13.97
N ALA A 33 13.16 8.08 -14.70
CA ALA A 33 13.95 9.25 -14.30
C ALA A 33 13.17 10.23 -13.41
N LEU A 34 11.83 10.04 -13.29
CA LEU A 34 11.02 10.87 -12.40
C LEU A 34 11.21 10.45 -10.94
N PRO A 35 11.18 11.41 -10.00
CA PRO A 35 11.04 11.08 -8.59
C PRO A 35 9.82 10.18 -8.36
N ALA A 36 9.94 9.25 -7.44
CA ALA A 36 8.82 8.40 -7.06
C ALA A 36 8.12 9.02 -5.84
N ILE A 37 6.80 9.12 -5.91
CA ILE A 37 5.96 9.64 -4.83
C ILE A 37 4.91 8.62 -4.41
N PHE A 38 4.32 8.84 -3.26
CA PHE A 38 3.13 8.13 -2.81
C PHE A 38 1.94 8.54 -3.70
N ASN A 39 1.14 7.57 -4.19
CA ASN A 39 -0.07 7.91 -4.94
C ASN A 39 -1.02 8.75 -4.05
N PRO A 40 -1.41 9.98 -4.45
CA PRO A 40 -2.14 10.88 -3.57
C PRO A 40 -3.44 10.31 -3.00
N GLU A 41 -4.26 9.65 -3.82
CA GLU A 41 -5.52 9.08 -3.37
C GLU A 41 -5.34 7.85 -2.46
N ASP A 42 -4.22 7.13 -2.57
CA ASP A 42 -3.89 6.06 -1.62
C ASP A 42 -3.48 6.62 -0.25
N LEU A 43 -2.91 7.83 -0.21
CA LEU A 43 -2.70 8.55 1.05
C LEU A 43 -4.01 8.87 1.75
N ASN A 44 -5.04 9.30 1.01
CA ASN A 44 -6.37 9.53 1.57
C ASN A 44 -7.01 8.22 2.05
N ALA A 45 -6.80 7.11 1.32
CA ALA A 45 -7.24 5.79 1.75
C ALA A 45 -6.56 5.35 3.05
N LEU A 46 -5.25 5.58 3.18
CA LEU A 46 -4.51 5.32 4.42
C LEU A 46 -5.03 6.17 5.57
N GLU A 47 -5.26 7.46 5.35
CA GLU A 47 -5.79 8.36 6.38
C GLU A 47 -7.16 7.89 6.88
N THR A 48 -8.07 7.53 5.96
CA THR A 48 -9.39 6.97 6.32
C THR A 48 -9.26 5.75 7.23
N ALA A 49 -8.35 4.83 6.92
CA ALA A 49 -8.11 3.64 7.75
C ALA A 49 -7.52 4.01 9.13
N LEU A 50 -6.62 4.98 9.19
CA LEU A 50 -6.02 5.46 10.44
C LEU A 50 -7.04 6.16 11.34
N GLU A 51 -7.93 6.98 10.78
CA GLU A 51 -9.04 7.64 11.51
C GLU A 51 -10.00 6.60 12.11
N ILE A 52 -10.37 5.56 11.35
CA ILE A 52 -11.20 4.46 11.86
C ILE A 52 -10.50 3.75 13.03
N ARG A 53 -9.20 3.44 12.89
CA ARG A 53 -8.43 2.80 13.95
C ARG A 53 -8.35 3.67 15.21
N GLU A 54 -8.15 4.97 15.05
CA GLU A 54 -8.06 5.90 16.19
C GLU A 54 -9.40 6.00 16.94
N LYS A 55 -10.50 6.03 16.19
CA LYS A 55 -11.84 6.19 16.77
C LYS A 55 -12.38 4.91 17.40
N PHE A 56 -12.09 3.76 16.80
CA PHE A 56 -12.73 2.48 17.18
C PHE A 56 -11.74 1.41 17.67
N GLY A 57 -10.45 1.64 17.53
CA GLY A 57 -9.41 0.63 17.76
C GLY A 57 -9.25 -0.31 16.57
N GLY A 58 -8.28 -1.21 16.67
CA GLY A 58 -7.98 -2.20 15.64
C GLY A 58 -6.58 -2.02 15.05
N GLN A 59 -6.41 -2.39 13.79
CA GLN A 59 -5.09 -2.34 13.12
C GLN A 59 -5.21 -1.93 11.66
N VAL A 60 -4.13 -1.37 11.13
CA VAL A 60 -3.98 -1.00 9.72
C VAL A 60 -2.80 -1.74 9.12
N THR A 61 -3.08 -2.63 8.17
CA THR A 61 -2.08 -3.34 7.35
C THR A 61 -2.00 -2.69 5.98
N VAL A 62 -0.81 -2.30 5.55
CA VAL A 62 -0.60 -1.75 4.20
C VAL A 62 0.04 -2.78 3.29
N LEU A 63 -0.43 -2.83 2.05
CA LEU A 63 0.00 -3.77 1.01
C LEU A 63 0.40 -2.99 -0.23
N THR A 64 1.56 -3.29 -0.80
CA THR A 64 1.94 -2.81 -2.14
C THR A 64 2.47 -3.95 -2.99
N MET A 65 2.21 -3.90 -4.29
CA MET A 65 2.81 -4.77 -5.29
C MET A 65 3.78 -3.97 -6.14
N GLY A 66 5.03 -4.37 -6.17
CA GLY A 66 6.04 -3.63 -6.93
C GLY A 66 7.46 -4.19 -6.78
N PRO A 67 8.44 -3.55 -7.42
CA PRO A 67 9.85 -3.91 -7.23
C PRO A 67 10.30 -3.63 -5.79
N PRO A 68 11.45 -4.15 -5.33
CA PRO A 68 11.96 -3.93 -3.96
C PRO A 68 11.99 -2.45 -3.55
N LYS A 69 12.24 -1.52 -4.47
CA LYS A 69 12.20 -0.07 -4.22
C LYS A 69 10.81 0.42 -3.75
N ALA A 70 9.74 -0.30 -4.04
CA ALA A 70 8.40 0.04 -3.54
C ALA A 70 8.27 -0.09 -2.00
N ALA A 71 9.28 -0.63 -1.31
CA ALA A 71 9.37 -0.57 0.14
C ALA A 71 9.40 0.87 0.69
N ASP A 72 9.78 1.87 -0.14
CA ASP A 72 9.76 3.29 0.27
C ASP A 72 8.35 3.77 0.61
N VAL A 73 7.34 3.42 -0.20
CA VAL A 73 5.95 3.80 0.09
C VAL A 73 5.43 3.11 1.36
N LEU A 74 5.88 1.90 1.64
CA LEU A 74 5.52 1.18 2.87
C LEU A 74 6.14 1.83 4.11
N ARG A 75 7.41 2.28 4.04
CA ARG A 75 8.03 3.06 5.11
C ARG A 75 7.24 4.35 5.37
N ASP A 76 6.82 5.02 4.31
CA ASP A 76 6.01 6.24 4.43
C ASP A 76 4.66 5.98 5.13
N CYS A 77 4.02 4.83 4.87
CA CYS A 77 2.83 4.40 5.61
C CYS A 77 3.13 4.16 7.10
N LEU A 78 4.25 3.49 7.42
CA LEU A 78 4.68 3.28 8.80
C LEU A 78 4.98 4.60 9.52
N TYR A 79 5.53 5.61 8.82
CA TYR A 79 5.77 6.94 9.37
C TYR A 79 4.48 7.64 9.77
N ARG A 80 3.38 7.38 9.07
CA ARG A 80 2.05 7.95 9.35
C ARG A 80 1.25 7.13 10.35
N GLY A 81 1.63 5.89 10.57
CA GLY A 81 1.01 5.13 11.65
C GLY A 81 0.46 3.77 11.30
N ALA A 82 0.65 3.26 10.10
CA ALA A 82 0.33 1.87 9.81
C ALA A 82 1.02 0.92 10.80
N ASP A 83 0.37 -0.18 11.11
CA ASP A 83 0.84 -1.15 12.11
C ASP A 83 1.66 -2.26 11.47
N ARG A 84 1.35 -2.61 10.21
CA ARG A 84 2.03 -3.65 9.43
C ARG A 84 2.18 -3.22 7.98
N ALA A 85 3.28 -3.64 7.37
CA ALA A 85 3.58 -3.35 5.97
C ALA A 85 4.04 -4.62 5.24
N ILE A 86 3.47 -4.86 4.06
CA ILE A 86 3.72 -6.05 3.24
C ILE A 86 4.07 -5.61 1.82
N LEU A 87 5.24 -6.04 1.35
CA LEU A 87 5.66 -5.91 -0.04
C LEU A 87 5.42 -7.22 -0.77
N LEU A 88 4.58 -7.19 -1.79
CA LEU A 88 4.45 -8.27 -2.75
C LEU A 88 5.36 -7.98 -3.94
N THR A 89 6.40 -8.78 -4.14
CA THR A 89 7.39 -8.54 -5.18
C THR A 89 7.79 -9.83 -5.88
N ASP A 90 7.53 -9.89 -7.18
CA ASP A 90 7.95 -10.98 -8.06
C ASP A 90 8.13 -10.44 -9.48
N ARG A 91 9.17 -10.88 -10.18
CA ARG A 91 9.41 -10.50 -11.58
C ARG A 91 8.29 -10.95 -12.52
N ARG A 92 7.58 -12.02 -12.17
CA ARG A 92 6.43 -12.54 -12.94
C ARG A 92 5.24 -11.57 -12.92
N ALA A 93 5.15 -10.71 -11.90
CA ALA A 93 4.13 -9.66 -11.80
C ALA A 93 4.46 -8.40 -12.60
N ALA A 94 5.65 -8.31 -13.21
CA ALA A 94 6.05 -7.14 -13.96
C ALA A 94 5.16 -6.93 -15.19
N ALA A 95 4.72 -5.68 -15.40
CA ALA A 95 3.83 -5.28 -16.50
C ALA A 95 2.44 -5.96 -16.48
N SER A 96 1.97 -6.43 -15.33
CA SER A 96 0.60 -6.89 -15.15
C SER A 96 -0.40 -5.81 -15.52
N ASP A 97 -1.45 -6.18 -16.25
CA ASP A 97 -2.63 -5.33 -16.45
C ASP A 97 -3.49 -5.22 -15.17
N THR A 98 -4.61 -4.53 -15.24
CA THR A 98 -5.48 -4.34 -14.08
C THR A 98 -6.08 -5.66 -13.60
N LEU A 99 -6.43 -6.56 -14.52
CA LEU A 99 -7.05 -7.85 -14.21
C LEU A 99 -6.08 -8.78 -13.46
N ALA A 100 -4.84 -8.90 -13.94
CA ALA A 100 -3.79 -9.67 -13.27
C ALA A 100 -3.40 -9.03 -11.93
N THR A 101 -3.26 -7.70 -11.89
CA THR A 101 -2.95 -6.94 -10.67
C THR A 101 -4.01 -7.17 -9.60
N SER A 102 -5.28 -7.03 -9.93
CA SER A 102 -6.38 -7.22 -8.98
C SER A 102 -6.47 -8.67 -8.48
N TYR A 103 -6.18 -9.64 -9.35
CA TYR A 103 -6.11 -11.05 -8.95
C TYR A 103 -4.99 -11.30 -7.93
N ILE A 104 -3.78 -10.85 -8.24
CA ILE A 104 -2.61 -11.02 -7.36
C ILE A 104 -2.86 -10.36 -6.00
N LEU A 105 -3.33 -9.10 -6.00
CA LEU A 105 -3.66 -8.38 -4.76
C LEU A 105 -4.76 -9.09 -3.96
N SER A 106 -5.78 -9.62 -4.63
CA SER A 106 -6.85 -10.36 -3.95
C SER A 106 -6.34 -11.63 -3.25
N GLN A 107 -5.40 -12.36 -3.85
CA GLN A 107 -4.78 -13.52 -3.20
C GLN A 107 -3.93 -13.11 -1.99
N ALA A 108 -3.16 -12.02 -2.11
CA ALA A 108 -2.42 -11.48 -0.98
C ALA A 108 -3.35 -11.04 0.16
N ILE A 109 -4.46 -10.37 -0.15
CA ILE A 109 -5.47 -9.96 0.85
C ILE A 109 -6.10 -11.18 1.55
N LYS A 110 -6.44 -12.24 0.82
CA LYS A 110 -6.92 -13.52 1.40
C LYS A 110 -5.86 -14.13 2.33
N THR A 111 -4.60 -14.09 1.93
CA THR A 111 -3.46 -14.56 2.75
C THR A 111 -3.30 -13.72 4.01
N ILE A 112 -3.41 -12.38 3.93
CA ILE A 112 -3.42 -11.50 5.10
C ILE A 112 -4.54 -11.92 6.08
N GLY A 113 -5.74 -12.14 5.56
CA GLY A 113 -6.88 -12.60 6.35
C GLY A 113 -6.63 -13.92 7.08
N SER A 114 -5.89 -14.83 6.47
CA SER A 114 -5.55 -16.13 7.04
C SER A 114 -4.43 -16.06 8.08
N VAL A 115 -3.39 -15.26 7.82
CA VAL A 115 -2.15 -15.20 8.63
C VAL A 115 -2.27 -14.18 9.76
N HIS A 116 -2.88 -13.03 9.50
CA HIS A 116 -2.91 -11.89 10.41
C HIS A 116 -4.30 -11.60 11.00
N GLY A 117 -5.27 -12.44 10.70
CA GLY A 117 -6.65 -12.33 11.19
C GLY A 117 -7.59 -11.68 10.20
N LYS A 118 -8.88 -11.93 10.41
CA LYS A 118 -9.95 -11.39 9.55
C LYS A 118 -9.84 -9.87 9.42
N TYR A 119 -10.17 -9.37 8.24
CA TYR A 119 -10.24 -7.94 7.96
C TYR A 119 -11.70 -7.51 7.76
N ASP A 120 -11.95 -6.24 8.04
CA ASP A 120 -13.27 -5.61 7.92
C ASP A 120 -13.33 -4.68 6.71
N PHE A 121 -12.20 -4.04 6.38
CA PHE A 121 -12.09 -3.11 5.27
C PHE A 121 -10.92 -3.46 4.37
N VAL A 122 -11.13 -3.27 3.06
CA VAL A 122 -10.07 -3.13 2.08
C VAL A 122 -10.20 -1.74 1.47
N PHE A 123 -9.20 -0.89 1.66
CA PHE A 123 -9.15 0.45 1.11
C PHE A 123 -8.13 0.55 -0.01
N CYS A 124 -8.43 1.35 -1.02
CA CYS A 124 -7.49 1.83 -2.02
C CYS A 124 -7.90 3.24 -2.47
N GLY A 125 -7.01 4.01 -3.04
CA GLY A 125 -7.37 5.23 -3.75
C GLY A 125 -8.30 4.91 -4.92
N ARG A 126 -9.04 5.90 -5.40
CA ARG A 126 -9.90 5.76 -6.57
C ARG A 126 -9.10 5.24 -7.77
N GLN A 127 -7.92 5.78 -8.00
CA GLN A 127 -7.03 5.40 -9.10
C GLN A 127 -5.56 5.69 -8.77
N ALA A 128 -4.64 5.08 -9.54
CA ALA A 128 -3.22 5.37 -9.47
C ALA A 128 -2.83 6.36 -10.57
N MET A 129 -2.06 7.38 -10.20
CA MET A 129 -1.50 8.36 -11.14
C MET A 129 -0.69 7.65 -12.24
N GLY A 130 -0.93 8.04 -13.49
CA GLY A 130 -0.23 7.52 -14.67
C GLY A 130 -0.77 6.19 -15.21
N GLY A 131 -1.67 5.51 -14.50
CA GLY A 131 -2.48 4.39 -15.00
C GLY A 131 -3.91 4.79 -15.24
N ASP A 132 -4.46 5.60 -14.35
CA ASP A 132 -5.75 6.29 -14.40
C ASP A 132 -6.96 5.43 -14.80
N SER A 133 -6.88 4.11 -14.57
CA SER A 133 -7.92 3.16 -14.96
C SER A 133 -9.10 3.11 -14.00
N ALA A 134 -8.89 3.38 -12.71
CA ALA A 134 -9.86 3.23 -11.63
C ALA A 134 -10.49 1.81 -11.52
N GLN A 135 -9.83 0.78 -12.05
CA GLN A 135 -10.35 -0.58 -12.19
C GLN A 135 -9.89 -1.53 -11.08
N VAL A 136 -8.65 -1.40 -10.59
CA VAL A 136 -8.04 -2.39 -9.68
C VAL A 136 -8.86 -2.60 -8.40
N GLY A 137 -9.42 -1.54 -7.81
CA GLY A 137 -10.29 -1.63 -6.64
C GLY A 137 -11.55 -2.46 -6.93
N PRO A 138 -12.42 -2.05 -7.87
CA PRO A 138 -13.62 -2.79 -8.25
C PRO A 138 -13.35 -4.23 -8.68
N GLU A 139 -12.33 -4.49 -9.51
CA GLU A 139 -11.93 -5.84 -9.90
C GLU A 139 -11.46 -6.68 -8.70
N GLY A 140 -10.77 -6.05 -7.75
CA GLY A 140 -10.35 -6.69 -6.50
C GLY A 140 -11.55 -7.07 -5.63
N ALA A 141 -12.55 -6.21 -5.52
CA ALA A 141 -13.79 -6.50 -4.78
C ALA A 141 -14.50 -7.73 -5.35
N GLU A 142 -14.63 -7.82 -6.68
CA GLU A 142 -15.23 -8.97 -7.35
C GLU A 142 -14.47 -10.27 -7.05
N LYS A 143 -13.12 -10.24 -7.12
CA LYS A 143 -12.27 -11.42 -6.84
C LYS A 143 -12.26 -11.83 -5.36
N LEU A 144 -12.57 -10.91 -4.47
CA LEU A 144 -12.71 -11.15 -3.03
C LEU A 144 -14.14 -11.51 -2.64
N GLU A 145 -15.10 -11.41 -3.57
CA GLU A 145 -16.54 -11.59 -3.34
C GLU A 145 -17.05 -10.63 -2.25
N LEU A 146 -16.54 -9.38 -2.26
CA LEU A 146 -16.91 -8.35 -1.32
C LEU A 146 -17.88 -7.33 -1.93
N PRO A 147 -18.84 -6.82 -1.14
CA PRO A 147 -19.51 -5.59 -1.52
C PRO A 147 -18.48 -4.48 -1.72
N GLN A 148 -18.78 -3.55 -2.64
CA GLN A 148 -17.88 -2.43 -2.91
C GLN A 148 -18.62 -1.10 -2.82
N ILE A 149 -17.94 -0.09 -2.28
CA ILE A 149 -18.36 1.31 -2.31
C ILE A 149 -17.25 2.13 -2.95
N THR A 150 -17.53 2.69 -4.13
CA THR A 150 -16.55 3.52 -4.84
C THR A 150 -16.71 4.98 -4.49
N TYR A 151 -15.59 5.73 -4.59
CA TYR A 151 -15.54 7.19 -4.48
C TYR A 151 -16.00 7.74 -3.12
N LEU A 152 -15.54 7.10 -2.03
CA LEU A 152 -15.77 7.57 -0.67
C LEU A 152 -15.29 9.02 -0.50
N GLU A 153 -16.15 9.85 0.07
CA GLU A 153 -15.83 11.19 0.59
C GLU A 153 -15.92 11.29 2.12
N GLU A 154 -16.77 10.47 2.76
CA GLU A 154 -16.93 10.51 4.21
C GLU A 154 -17.45 9.20 4.77
N VAL A 155 -16.89 8.75 5.88
CA VAL A 155 -17.47 7.68 6.71
C VAL A 155 -18.48 8.31 7.66
N VAL A 156 -19.76 8.27 7.31
CA VAL A 156 -20.84 8.92 8.08
C VAL A 156 -21.11 8.20 9.41
N ARG A 157 -21.12 6.87 9.37
CA ARG A 157 -21.37 6.02 10.54
C ARG A 157 -20.71 4.66 10.39
N LEU A 158 -20.16 4.17 11.47
CA LEU A 158 -19.65 2.80 11.57
C LEU A 158 -20.13 2.20 12.89
N THR A 159 -20.93 1.13 12.82
CA THR A 159 -21.53 0.50 13.99
C THR A 159 -21.66 -1.00 13.78
N GLY A 160 -21.03 -1.78 14.67
CA GLY A 160 -21.05 -3.23 14.55
C GLY A 160 -20.41 -3.72 13.25
N ASP A 161 -21.18 -4.43 12.46
CA ASP A 161 -20.77 -4.96 11.14
C ASP A 161 -21.27 -4.10 9.95
N THR A 162 -21.68 -2.86 10.20
CA THR A 162 -22.32 -2.01 9.20
C THR A 162 -21.61 -0.66 9.10
N VAL A 163 -21.28 -0.25 7.89
CA VAL A 163 -20.74 1.07 7.57
C VAL A 163 -21.68 1.85 6.68
N VAL A 164 -21.84 3.14 6.96
CA VAL A 164 -22.58 4.11 6.15
C VAL A 164 -21.58 5.13 5.59
N ILE A 165 -21.54 5.28 4.28
CA ILE A 165 -20.57 6.08 3.54
C ILE A 165 -21.30 7.08 2.64
N ARG A 166 -20.82 8.33 2.63
CA ARG A 166 -21.12 9.32 1.59
C ARG A 166 -20.13 9.13 0.45
N ARG A 167 -20.65 8.90 -0.75
CA ARG A 167 -19.85 8.71 -1.96
C ARG A 167 -20.16 9.75 -3.02
N ASN A 168 -19.20 10.11 -3.83
CA ASN A 168 -19.35 10.99 -4.99
C ASN A 168 -19.94 10.22 -6.17
N VAL A 169 -20.89 10.83 -6.87
CA VAL A 169 -21.51 10.29 -8.09
C VAL A 169 -21.38 11.23 -9.28
N GLY A 170 -20.39 12.13 -9.26
CA GLY A 170 -20.07 13.09 -10.32
C GLY A 170 -20.88 14.37 -10.27
N HIS A 171 -22.18 14.30 -10.21
CA HIS A 171 -23.10 15.44 -10.14
C HIS A 171 -23.73 15.65 -8.75
N GLY A 172 -23.20 14.96 -7.76
CA GLY A 172 -23.67 15.03 -6.38
C GLY A 172 -23.09 13.90 -5.55
N TRP A 173 -23.80 13.50 -4.52
CA TRP A 173 -23.38 12.46 -3.60
C TRP A 173 -24.57 11.56 -3.24
N GLU A 174 -24.23 10.35 -2.81
CA GLU A 174 -25.17 9.36 -2.27
C GLU A 174 -24.69 8.92 -0.89
N ILE A 175 -25.64 8.57 -0.03
CA ILE A 175 -25.37 7.87 1.22
C ILE A 175 -25.73 6.40 1.02
N VAL A 176 -24.75 5.52 1.17
CA VAL A 176 -24.90 4.09 1.01
C VAL A 176 -24.50 3.35 2.26
N GLU A 177 -25.14 2.21 2.49
CA GLU A 177 -24.85 1.33 3.62
C GLU A 177 -24.35 -0.02 3.11
N ALA A 178 -23.33 -0.57 3.75
CA ALA A 178 -22.86 -1.92 3.46
C ALA A 178 -22.52 -2.68 4.75
N ARG A 179 -22.59 -4.01 4.67
CA ARG A 179 -22.03 -4.89 5.68
C ARG A 179 -20.56 -5.14 5.46
N LEU A 180 -19.83 -5.31 6.57
CA LEU A 180 -18.44 -5.71 6.58
C LEU A 180 -18.28 -7.23 6.35
N PRO A 181 -17.21 -7.68 5.70
CA PRO A 181 -16.15 -6.88 5.12
C PRO A 181 -16.57 -6.19 3.82
N VAL A 182 -15.98 -5.02 3.52
CA VAL A 182 -16.28 -4.22 2.33
C VAL A 182 -14.99 -3.67 1.69
N LEU A 183 -14.95 -3.59 0.36
CA LEU A 183 -13.90 -2.86 -0.34
C LEU A 183 -14.38 -1.45 -0.67
N VAL A 184 -13.53 -0.46 -0.38
CA VAL A 184 -13.86 0.96 -0.57
C VAL A 184 -12.75 1.66 -1.35
N THR A 185 -13.12 2.39 -2.41
CA THR A 185 -12.19 3.30 -3.08
C THR A 185 -12.38 4.73 -2.57
N VAL A 186 -11.30 5.44 -2.28
CA VAL A 186 -11.30 6.73 -1.59
C VAL A 186 -10.91 7.85 -2.53
N MET A 187 -11.64 8.96 -2.45
CA MET A 187 -11.38 10.19 -3.23
C MET A 187 -10.28 11.03 -2.56
N GLY A 188 -9.56 11.79 -3.37
CA GLY A 188 -8.61 12.81 -2.88
C GLY A 188 -9.25 13.92 -2.04
N THR A 189 -10.57 14.06 -2.10
CA THR A 189 -11.35 15.04 -1.33
C THR A 189 -11.88 14.51 0.01
N ALA A 190 -11.64 13.23 0.33
CA ALA A 190 -12.23 12.59 1.49
C ALA A 190 -11.69 13.13 2.84
N ASN A 191 -10.42 13.44 2.88
CA ASN A 191 -9.73 13.93 4.08
C ASN A 191 -8.44 14.66 3.71
N GLU A 192 -7.77 15.22 4.71
CA GLU A 192 -6.42 15.75 4.59
C GLU A 192 -5.43 14.76 5.25
N PRO A 193 -4.59 14.07 4.47
CA PRO A 193 -3.68 13.06 5.02
C PRO A 193 -2.67 13.66 6.00
N ARG A 194 -2.51 13.02 7.16
CA ARG A 194 -1.55 13.45 8.19
C ARG A 194 -0.11 13.41 7.68
N PRO A 195 0.76 14.34 8.13
CA PRO A 195 2.19 14.28 7.83
C PRO A 195 2.87 13.11 8.56
N PRO A 196 4.05 12.67 8.08
CA PRO A 196 4.88 11.72 8.79
C PRO A 196 5.23 12.17 10.21
N ALA A 197 5.05 11.30 11.22
CA ALA A 197 5.39 11.60 12.59
C ALA A 197 6.90 11.46 12.82
N ALA A 198 7.58 12.50 13.27
CA ALA A 198 9.05 12.51 13.45
C ALA A 198 9.57 11.30 14.26
N LYS A 199 8.90 10.93 15.34
CA LYS A 199 9.27 9.75 16.15
C LYS A 199 9.19 8.46 15.33
N LYS A 200 8.18 8.28 14.50
CA LYS A 200 8.01 7.10 13.63
C LYS A 200 9.00 7.11 12.47
N VAL A 201 9.29 8.26 11.90
CA VAL A 201 10.36 8.40 10.89
C VAL A 201 11.70 7.96 11.48
N MET A 202 12.07 8.42 12.67
CA MET A 202 13.31 8.03 13.35
C MET A 202 13.39 6.52 13.61
N LEU A 203 12.26 5.88 13.89
CA LEU A 203 12.17 4.44 14.10
C LEU A 203 12.26 3.67 12.77
N TYR A 204 11.36 3.95 11.85
CA TYR A 204 11.14 3.13 10.65
C TYR A 204 12.01 3.49 9.43
N LYS A 205 12.78 4.59 9.44
CA LYS A 205 13.76 4.88 8.37
C LYS A 205 14.78 3.77 8.15
N ARG A 206 14.96 2.89 9.15
CA ARG A 206 15.84 1.73 9.09
C ARG A 206 15.11 0.42 8.78
N ALA A 207 13.80 0.47 8.59
CA ALA A 207 13.06 -0.72 8.20
C ALA A 207 13.49 -1.20 6.81
N ARG A 208 13.59 -2.51 6.63
CA ARG A 208 14.05 -3.14 5.38
C ARG A 208 13.16 -4.31 5.00
N VAL A 209 13.17 -4.60 3.70
CA VAL A 209 12.70 -5.87 3.13
C VAL A 209 13.89 -6.79 2.86
N ASP A 210 13.63 -8.09 2.72
CA ASP A 210 14.70 -9.07 2.47
C ASP A 210 15.52 -8.76 1.22
N GLY A 211 14.88 -8.30 0.14
CA GLY A 211 15.56 -7.91 -1.10
C GLY A 211 16.53 -6.74 -0.96
N GLU A 212 16.21 -5.75 -0.12
CA GLU A 212 17.12 -4.62 0.18
C GLU A 212 18.32 -5.09 0.99
N LEU A 213 18.08 -5.94 2.01
CA LEU A 213 19.18 -6.50 2.82
C LEU A 213 20.14 -7.33 1.98
N ALA A 214 19.64 -8.16 1.08
CA ALA A 214 20.48 -8.94 0.17
C ALA A 214 21.34 -8.03 -0.71
N ALA A 215 20.78 -6.95 -1.24
CA ALA A 215 21.51 -5.97 -2.04
C ALA A 215 22.57 -5.23 -1.21
N GLU A 216 22.24 -4.77 0.00
CA GLU A 216 23.16 -4.09 0.91
C GLU A 216 24.33 -5.00 1.32
N VAL A 217 24.06 -6.27 1.62
CA VAL A 217 25.10 -7.24 1.98
C VAL A 217 26.02 -7.53 0.80
N LYS A 218 25.46 -7.65 -0.41
CA LYS A 218 26.26 -7.84 -1.64
C LYS A 218 27.24 -6.70 -1.86
N LEU A 219 26.82 -5.46 -1.61
CA LEU A 219 27.68 -4.27 -1.72
C LEU A 219 28.73 -4.22 -0.59
N ALA A 220 28.35 -4.58 0.63
CA ALA A 220 29.24 -4.55 1.78
C ALA A 220 30.30 -5.67 1.76
N LEU A 221 30.00 -6.79 1.13
CA LEU A 221 30.85 -7.99 1.06
C LEU A 221 31.09 -8.43 -0.40
N PRO A 222 31.77 -7.61 -1.23
CA PRO A 222 31.90 -7.87 -2.66
C PRO A 222 32.68 -9.17 -2.97
N ASN A 223 33.62 -9.57 -2.10
CA ASN A 223 34.47 -10.74 -2.28
C ASN A 223 34.00 -11.99 -1.53
N ALA A 224 32.88 -11.91 -0.79
CA ALA A 224 32.33 -13.05 -0.07
C ALA A 224 31.61 -14.01 -1.01
N THR A 225 31.53 -15.28 -0.60
CA THR A 225 30.72 -16.29 -1.28
C THR A 225 29.23 -16.02 -1.12
N ASP A 226 28.41 -16.62 -1.95
CA ASP A 226 26.95 -16.47 -1.85
C ASP A 226 26.41 -17.04 -0.54
N ALA A 227 27.04 -18.12 -0.01
CA ALA A 227 26.69 -18.69 1.30
C ALA A 227 26.96 -17.70 2.45
N GLU A 228 28.12 -17.03 2.45
CA GLU A 228 28.47 -16.02 3.44
C GLU A 228 27.54 -14.80 3.37
N ARG A 229 27.21 -14.33 2.17
CA ARG A 229 26.25 -13.24 1.97
C ARG A 229 24.86 -13.61 2.47
N THR A 230 24.40 -14.83 2.19
CA THR A 230 23.09 -15.32 2.66
C THR A 230 23.06 -15.39 4.19
N ALA A 231 24.12 -15.92 4.81
CA ALA A 231 24.22 -15.99 6.28
C ALA A 231 24.21 -14.60 6.93
N GLU A 232 24.95 -13.65 6.37
CA GLU A 232 24.98 -12.27 6.88
C GLU A 232 23.64 -11.55 6.68
N ALA A 233 22.97 -11.73 5.54
CA ALA A 233 21.64 -11.18 5.31
C ALA A 233 20.62 -11.75 6.33
N ALA A 234 20.65 -13.06 6.58
CA ALA A 234 19.80 -13.71 7.55
C ALA A 234 20.06 -13.18 8.99
N ARG A 235 21.32 -12.98 9.37
CA ARG A 235 21.70 -12.41 10.65
C ARG A 235 21.15 -10.98 10.82
N ARG A 236 21.30 -10.12 9.81
CA ARG A 236 20.76 -8.74 9.82
C ARG A 236 19.25 -8.73 9.86
N ALA A 237 18.61 -9.61 9.10
CA ALA A 237 17.15 -9.76 9.11
C ALA A 237 16.64 -10.17 10.49
N ALA A 238 17.32 -11.09 11.17
CA ALA A 238 16.95 -11.50 12.53
C ALA A 238 17.06 -10.33 13.54
N ASP A 239 18.12 -9.51 13.47
CA ASP A 239 18.27 -8.31 14.30
C ASP A 239 17.13 -7.31 14.03
N LEU A 240 16.87 -6.99 12.76
CA LEU A 240 15.80 -6.07 12.41
C LEU A 240 14.41 -6.61 12.80
N ARG A 241 14.19 -7.92 12.66
CA ARG A 241 12.92 -8.56 13.07
C ARG A 241 12.72 -8.46 14.58
N SER A 242 13.76 -8.69 15.39
CA SER A 242 13.68 -8.54 16.86
C SER A 242 13.34 -7.11 17.30
N ARG A 243 13.64 -6.12 16.46
CA ARG A 243 13.38 -4.69 16.69
C ARG A 243 12.08 -4.20 16.01
N GLY A 244 11.31 -5.07 15.36
CA GLY A 244 10.10 -4.71 14.61
C GLY A 244 10.36 -3.85 13.38
N LEU A 245 11.54 -4.02 12.74
CA LEU A 245 11.99 -3.22 11.59
C LEU A 245 12.09 -4.03 10.29
N MET A 246 11.54 -5.25 10.25
CA MET A 246 11.38 -6.00 9.01
C MET A 246 10.00 -5.75 8.42
N ILE A 247 9.97 -5.28 7.20
CA ILE A 247 8.78 -5.25 6.35
C ILE A 247 8.63 -6.65 5.75
N GLU A 248 7.45 -7.23 5.86
CA GLU A 248 7.18 -8.54 5.28
C GLU A 248 7.30 -8.48 3.76
N GLN A 249 8.01 -9.44 3.18
CA GLN A 249 8.14 -9.56 1.73
C GLN A 249 7.59 -10.91 1.29
N TRP A 250 6.69 -10.89 0.33
CA TRP A 250 6.07 -12.08 -0.26
C TRP A 250 6.34 -12.14 -1.78
N ASP A 251 6.37 -13.33 -2.34
CA ASP A 251 6.41 -13.63 -3.78
C ASP A 251 5.10 -14.31 -4.22
N LEU A 252 4.98 -14.60 -5.53
CA LEU A 252 3.81 -15.26 -6.14
C LEU A 252 3.92 -16.78 -6.09
#